data_d350cca5a936a4e0a8947de4631fd853
#
_entry.id   d350cca5a936a4e0a8947de4631fd853
#
_cell.length_a   1.000
_cell.length_b   1.000
_cell.length_c   1.000
_cell.angle_alpha   90.00
_cell.angle_beta   90.00
_cell.angle_gamma   90.00
#
_symmetry.space_group_name_H-M   'P 1'
#
loop_
_entity.id
_entity.type
_entity.pdbx_description
1 polymer ?
#
loop_
_entity_poly.entity_id
_entity_poly.type
_entity_poly.pdbx_seq_one_letter_code
_entity_poly.pdbx_strand_id
1 'polypeptide(L)'
;MPVPDLFAEGLARGWTTHDGSRLQQDLTLEADIAIVGSGAGGATSAEILSAAGFKVLLIEEGPLRTSRDFDMQEARAYRSLYQEAIGRTSKDGAITILQGRAVGGTTLVNWTSSFRTPAQTLQHWAREHGVSGLSAEALQPWFERMEQRLGVAPWAVPPNANNQVLRRGCERLDYRWAVIPRNVRGCWNLGYCGMGCPTNAKQSMLVTSIPALLDKGGVLLYLARAERLQVRGEQVVGLDCLGMDERCVAPTGRRIRVIARHYILAGGGINTPGLLLRSEVPDPHQRVGKRTFLHLTNFCAAQFDERIDAFSGAPQSIYSDHFQWRDGAAGPAGYKLEVPPIHPALASTLLGDFGSENAQRMAALPHTHAMIALQRDGFHPDSAEGSVELRDDGSPVLDYRMTAYAWDGIRRAFLSMAEIQFAAGARAVLPLHADARYVKTARAARELIERLDLAPYRTRLGSAHVMGGCAMGEDPRQAVTDSLGRHHQLRNLSIHDGSLFPTSVGANPQLSIYALCAKLATQLGDRLHKS
;
A
#
# COMPACT_ATOMS: atom_id res chain seq x y z
N MET A 1 5.72 -28.56 -15.06
CA MET A 1 4.59 -28.84 -14.14
C MET A 1 3.72 -27.59 -14.08
N PRO A 2 2.39 -27.70 -14.00
CA PRO A 2 1.52 -26.54 -13.83
C PRO A 2 1.82 -25.85 -12.49
N VAL A 3 1.56 -24.54 -12.42
CA VAL A 3 1.71 -23.78 -11.17
C VAL A 3 0.69 -24.33 -10.15
N PRO A 4 1.10 -24.69 -8.92
CA PRO A 4 0.20 -25.21 -7.90
C PRO A 4 -0.88 -24.18 -7.51
N ASP A 5 -2.11 -24.64 -7.33
CA ASP A 5 -3.16 -23.88 -6.70
C ASP A 5 -3.19 -24.21 -5.21
N LEU A 6 -2.48 -23.37 -4.43
CA LEU A 6 -2.31 -23.59 -2.99
C LEU A 6 -3.64 -23.70 -2.23
N PHE A 7 -4.67 -22.94 -2.65
CA PHE A 7 -5.96 -22.97 -1.99
C PHE A 7 -6.77 -24.22 -2.34
N ALA A 8 -6.79 -24.63 -3.62
CA ALA A 8 -7.44 -25.88 -4.00
C ALA A 8 -6.82 -27.10 -3.28
N GLU A 9 -5.48 -27.13 -3.21
CA GLU A 9 -4.75 -28.17 -2.48
C GLU A 9 -4.98 -28.11 -0.97
N GLY A 10 -5.00 -26.90 -0.38
CA GLY A 10 -5.21 -26.68 1.03
C GLY A 10 -6.64 -27.06 1.48
N LEU A 11 -7.64 -26.69 0.71
CA LEU A 11 -9.03 -27.08 0.95
C LEU A 11 -9.20 -28.61 0.90
N ALA A 12 -8.54 -29.27 -0.06
CA ALA A 12 -8.54 -30.73 -0.13
C ALA A 12 -7.86 -31.38 1.09
N ARG A 13 -6.95 -30.67 1.78
CA ARG A 13 -6.31 -31.12 3.03
C ARG A 13 -7.08 -30.74 4.29
N GLY A 14 -8.21 -30.01 4.18
CA GLY A 14 -9.06 -29.67 5.31
C GLY A 14 -8.95 -28.22 5.81
N TRP A 15 -8.41 -27.28 5.02
CA TRP A 15 -8.49 -25.86 5.36
C TRP A 15 -9.93 -25.40 5.52
N THR A 16 -10.18 -24.55 6.51
CA THR A 16 -11.51 -24.01 6.78
C THR A 16 -11.64 -22.60 6.23
N THR A 17 -12.58 -22.43 5.29
CA THR A 17 -12.90 -21.12 4.73
C THR A 17 -14.41 -20.92 4.67
N HIS A 18 -14.86 -19.66 4.82
CA HIS A 18 -16.24 -19.26 4.61
C HIS A 18 -16.30 -18.20 3.50
N ASP A 19 -17.17 -18.45 2.52
CA ASP A 19 -17.46 -17.54 1.42
C ASP A 19 -18.75 -16.76 1.74
N GLY A 20 -18.62 -15.46 2.01
CA GLY A 20 -19.74 -14.58 2.36
C GLY A 20 -20.80 -14.46 1.26
N SER A 21 -20.43 -14.70 -0.01
CA SER A 21 -21.37 -14.66 -1.15
C SER A 21 -22.28 -15.87 -1.22
N ARG A 22 -21.90 -16.98 -0.57
CA ARG A 22 -22.60 -18.27 -0.65
C ARG A 22 -23.37 -18.65 0.60
N LEU A 23 -23.44 -17.76 1.57
CA LEU A 23 -24.17 -18.02 2.81
C LEU A 23 -25.68 -18.16 2.53
N GLN A 24 -26.26 -19.26 3.00
CA GLN A 24 -27.71 -19.53 2.88
C GLN A 24 -28.51 -18.90 4.03
N GLN A 25 -27.86 -18.68 5.18
CA GLN A 25 -28.43 -18.09 6.39
C GLN A 25 -27.40 -17.19 7.08
N ASP A 26 -27.84 -16.39 8.04
CA ASP A 26 -26.95 -15.63 8.89
C ASP A 26 -26.00 -16.55 9.66
N LEU A 27 -24.79 -16.08 9.93
CA LEU A 27 -23.71 -16.89 10.49
C LEU A 27 -23.16 -16.24 11.78
N THR A 28 -22.90 -17.05 12.80
CA THR A 28 -22.12 -16.61 13.97
C THR A 28 -20.83 -17.41 14.05
N LEU A 29 -19.71 -16.71 14.18
CA LEU A 29 -18.37 -17.30 14.32
C LEU A 29 -17.72 -16.84 15.62
N GLU A 30 -17.04 -17.78 16.28
CA GLU A 30 -16.31 -17.53 17.52
C GLU A 30 -14.83 -17.85 17.37
N ALA A 31 -13.99 -16.99 17.93
CA ALA A 31 -12.53 -17.14 17.91
C ALA A 31 -11.90 -16.60 19.19
N ASP A 32 -10.64 -16.93 19.46
CA ASP A 32 -9.86 -16.20 20.46
C ASP A 32 -9.53 -14.81 19.96
N ILE A 33 -9.14 -14.73 18.67
CA ILE A 33 -8.73 -13.48 18.03
C ILE A 33 -9.40 -13.34 16.67
N ALA A 34 -10.12 -12.23 16.46
CA ALA A 34 -10.67 -11.85 15.17
C ALA A 34 -9.82 -10.74 14.54
N ILE A 35 -9.40 -10.94 13.29
CA ILE A 35 -8.55 -10.00 12.55
C ILE A 35 -9.28 -9.51 11.30
N VAL A 36 -9.46 -8.20 11.17
CA VAL A 36 -10.14 -7.55 10.03
C VAL A 36 -9.09 -7.04 9.05
N GLY A 37 -9.07 -7.62 7.85
CA GLY A 37 -8.12 -7.33 6.77
C GLY A 37 -7.03 -8.38 6.67
N SER A 38 -6.89 -8.96 5.46
CA SER A 38 -5.92 -10.03 5.15
C SER A 38 -4.64 -9.53 4.48
N GLY A 39 -4.39 -8.20 4.52
CA GLY A 39 -3.20 -7.56 3.96
C GLY A 39 -1.93 -7.82 4.78
N ALA A 40 -0.90 -7.00 4.55
CA ALA A 40 0.44 -7.15 5.13
C ALA A 40 0.42 -7.34 6.65
N GLY A 41 -0.30 -6.50 7.38
CA GLY A 41 -0.34 -6.55 8.84
C GLY A 41 -1.22 -7.67 9.37
N GLY A 42 -2.45 -7.79 8.86
CA GLY A 42 -3.42 -8.76 9.36
C GLY A 42 -3.00 -10.21 9.14
N ALA A 43 -2.55 -10.56 7.94
CA ALA A 43 -2.10 -11.92 7.65
C ALA A 43 -0.81 -12.29 8.40
N THR A 44 0.14 -11.35 8.54
CA THR A 44 1.34 -11.55 9.37
C THR A 44 0.96 -11.83 10.83
N SER A 45 0.05 -11.04 11.38
CA SER A 45 -0.45 -11.24 12.74
C SER A 45 -1.20 -12.56 12.89
N ALA A 46 -2.00 -12.94 11.89
CA ALA A 46 -2.75 -14.19 11.87
C ALA A 46 -1.82 -15.42 11.89
N GLU A 47 -0.76 -15.43 11.07
CA GLU A 47 0.25 -16.50 11.06
C GLU A 47 0.90 -16.66 12.43
N ILE A 48 1.34 -15.55 13.04
CA ILE A 48 2.08 -15.57 14.31
C ILE A 48 1.17 -16.00 15.46
N LEU A 49 -0.04 -15.48 15.54
CA LEU A 49 -0.96 -15.79 16.63
C LEU A 49 -1.53 -17.22 16.51
N SER A 50 -1.78 -17.72 15.32
CA SER A 50 -2.18 -19.12 15.13
C SER A 50 -1.03 -20.08 15.47
N ALA A 51 0.20 -19.73 15.13
CA ALA A 51 1.39 -20.50 15.52
C ALA A 51 1.61 -20.48 17.05
N ALA A 52 1.13 -19.45 17.75
CA ALA A 52 1.12 -19.37 19.21
C ALA A 52 -0.05 -20.15 19.85
N GLY A 53 -0.89 -20.83 19.07
CA GLY A 53 -1.96 -21.71 19.56
C GLY A 53 -3.33 -21.06 19.74
N PHE A 54 -3.52 -19.79 19.33
CA PHE A 54 -4.82 -19.14 19.38
C PHE A 54 -5.72 -19.57 18.21
N LYS A 55 -7.03 -19.68 18.46
CA LYS A 55 -8.05 -19.80 17.41
C LYS A 55 -8.20 -18.45 16.73
N VAL A 56 -7.66 -18.32 15.51
CA VAL A 56 -7.67 -17.06 14.74
C VAL A 56 -8.70 -17.12 13.61
N LEU A 57 -9.57 -16.11 13.55
CA LEU A 57 -10.46 -15.84 12.42
C LEU A 57 -9.94 -14.61 11.66
N LEU A 58 -9.54 -14.82 10.41
CA LEU A 58 -9.12 -13.76 9.48
C LEU A 58 -10.29 -13.39 8.57
N ILE A 59 -10.64 -12.10 8.52
CA ILE A 59 -11.81 -11.57 7.80
C ILE A 59 -11.33 -10.67 6.67
N GLU A 60 -11.82 -10.89 5.44
CA GLU A 60 -11.48 -10.11 4.25
C GLU A 60 -12.76 -9.69 3.49
N GLU A 61 -12.83 -8.43 3.11
CA GLU A 61 -13.94 -7.91 2.30
C GLU A 61 -13.88 -8.42 0.86
N GLY A 62 -12.69 -8.53 0.31
CA GLY A 62 -12.44 -8.88 -1.09
C GLY A 62 -12.56 -10.37 -1.40
N PRO A 63 -12.59 -10.72 -2.70
CA PRO A 63 -12.69 -12.11 -3.14
C PRO A 63 -11.36 -12.88 -2.96
N LEU A 64 -11.48 -14.19 -2.83
CA LEU A 64 -10.35 -15.10 -2.98
C LEU A 64 -10.06 -15.29 -4.49
N ARG A 65 -8.85 -14.89 -4.90
CA ARG A 65 -8.32 -15.11 -6.25
C ARG A 65 -6.96 -15.77 -6.14
N THR A 66 -6.71 -16.79 -6.94
CA THR A 66 -5.48 -17.59 -6.90
C THR A 66 -4.69 -17.46 -8.21
N SER A 67 -3.56 -18.15 -8.32
CA SER A 67 -2.76 -18.17 -9.56
C SER A 67 -3.56 -18.59 -10.81
N ARG A 68 -4.68 -19.28 -10.66
CA ARG A 68 -5.56 -19.68 -11.76
C ARG A 68 -6.44 -18.54 -12.28
N ASP A 69 -6.68 -17.52 -11.45
CA ASP A 69 -7.51 -16.36 -11.79
C ASP A 69 -6.71 -15.23 -12.42
N PHE A 70 -5.36 -15.29 -12.32
CA PHE A 70 -4.47 -14.22 -12.80
C PHE A 70 -4.09 -14.44 -14.26
N ASP A 71 -4.76 -13.78 -15.15
CA ASP A 71 -4.63 -13.92 -16.60
C ASP A 71 -3.87 -12.76 -17.28
N MET A 72 -3.24 -11.88 -16.49
CA MET A 72 -2.47 -10.73 -16.96
C MET A 72 -3.30 -9.70 -17.76
N GLN A 73 -4.62 -9.67 -17.58
CA GLN A 73 -5.51 -8.70 -18.22
C GLN A 73 -5.84 -7.55 -17.27
N GLU A 74 -5.43 -6.33 -17.61
CA GLU A 74 -5.62 -5.13 -16.78
C GLU A 74 -7.09 -4.93 -16.38
N ALA A 75 -8.02 -4.99 -17.32
CA ALA A 75 -9.43 -4.74 -17.06
C ALA A 75 -10.06 -5.72 -16.05
N ARG A 76 -9.63 -6.99 -16.05
CA ARG A 76 -10.07 -7.99 -15.07
C ARG A 76 -9.42 -7.77 -13.72
N ALA A 77 -8.11 -7.57 -13.70
CA ALA A 77 -7.35 -7.37 -12.48
C ALA A 77 -7.84 -6.11 -11.73
N TYR A 78 -8.00 -5.00 -12.43
CA TYR A 78 -8.45 -3.75 -11.81
C TYR A 78 -9.84 -3.85 -11.20
N ARG A 79 -10.78 -4.53 -11.86
CA ARG A 79 -12.14 -4.74 -11.34
C ARG A 79 -12.20 -5.69 -10.14
N SER A 80 -11.37 -6.73 -10.11
CA SER A 80 -11.50 -7.82 -9.14
C SER A 80 -10.53 -7.74 -7.97
N LEU A 81 -9.41 -6.99 -8.09
CA LEU A 81 -8.33 -6.98 -7.10
C LEU A 81 -8.13 -5.64 -6.40
N TYR A 82 -8.77 -4.56 -6.90
CA TYR A 82 -8.55 -3.21 -6.39
C TYR A 82 -9.80 -2.60 -5.76
N GLN A 83 -9.58 -1.76 -4.77
CA GLN A 83 -10.63 -0.94 -4.17
C GLN A 83 -11.32 -0.08 -5.24
N GLU A 84 -12.65 -0.09 -5.23
CA GLU A 84 -13.48 0.70 -6.15
C GLU A 84 -13.08 0.48 -7.63
N ALA A 85 -12.64 -0.75 -7.99
CA ALA A 85 -12.20 -1.13 -9.34
C ALA A 85 -11.09 -0.20 -9.90
N ILE A 86 -10.09 0.16 -9.08
CA ILE A 86 -9.02 1.16 -9.29
C ILE A 86 -9.50 2.62 -9.26
N GLY A 87 -10.80 2.85 -9.07
CA GLY A 87 -11.40 4.18 -9.07
C GLY A 87 -11.33 4.94 -7.74
N ARG A 88 -10.69 4.38 -6.69
CA ARG A 88 -10.56 5.08 -5.42
C ARG A 88 -9.73 6.35 -5.57
N THR A 89 -10.26 7.46 -5.06
CA THR A 89 -9.60 8.77 -5.09
C THR A 89 -9.69 9.47 -3.73
N SER A 90 -8.96 10.59 -3.59
CA SER A 90 -9.26 11.58 -2.56
C SER A 90 -10.69 12.11 -2.70
N LYS A 91 -11.23 12.74 -1.64
CA LYS A 91 -12.61 13.25 -1.58
C LYS A 91 -12.95 14.21 -2.72
N ASP A 92 -12.00 15.03 -3.12
CA ASP A 92 -12.11 15.94 -4.26
C ASP A 92 -11.88 15.24 -5.62
N GLY A 93 -11.40 13.99 -5.66
CA GLY A 93 -11.11 13.27 -6.90
C GLY A 93 -9.74 13.57 -7.54
N ALA A 94 -8.93 14.43 -6.93
CA ALA A 94 -7.68 14.91 -7.54
C ALA A 94 -6.51 13.92 -7.45
N ILE A 95 -6.53 13.01 -6.47
CA ILE A 95 -5.45 12.04 -6.22
C ILE A 95 -6.01 10.63 -6.37
N THR A 96 -5.46 9.85 -7.31
CA THR A 96 -5.79 8.42 -7.46
C THR A 96 -5.11 7.59 -6.38
N ILE A 97 -5.85 6.70 -5.70
CA ILE A 97 -5.34 5.89 -4.59
C ILE A 97 -5.42 4.41 -4.96
N LEU A 98 -4.26 3.78 -5.16
CA LEU A 98 -4.15 2.37 -5.51
C LEU A 98 -4.07 1.50 -4.26
N GLN A 99 -5.11 0.73 -3.99
CA GLN A 99 -5.16 -0.23 -2.89
C GLN A 99 -5.80 -1.54 -3.33
N GLY A 100 -5.28 -2.66 -2.85
CA GLY A 100 -5.85 -3.98 -3.11
C GLY A 100 -7.09 -4.24 -2.26
N ARG A 101 -8.07 -4.97 -2.84
CA ARG A 101 -9.25 -5.52 -2.19
C ARG A 101 -9.46 -6.96 -2.65
N ALA A 102 -8.75 -7.87 -2.03
CA ALA A 102 -8.81 -9.31 -2.26
C ALA A 102 -8.11 -10.01 -1.10
N VAL A 103 -8.27 -11.32 -0.96
CA VAL A 103 -7.52 -12.12 0.02
C VAL A 103 -6.01 -11.93 -0.22
N GLY A 104 -5.32 -11.41 0.79
CA GLY A 104 -3.92 -10.94 0.70
C GLY A 104 -3.80 -9.40 0.59
N GLY A 105 -4.89 -8.66 0.44
CA GLY A 105 -4.92 -7.20 0.40
C GLY A 105 -4.01 -6.62 -0.68
N THR A 106 -3.42 -5.46 -0.42
CA THR A 106 -2.50 -4.78 -1.34
C THR A 106 -1.23 -5.60 -1.65
N THR A 107 -0.85 -6.58 -0.82
CA THR A 107 0.30 -7.45 -1.11
C THR A 107 0.12 -8.28 -2.38
N LEU A 108 -1.15 -8.50 -2.79
CA LEU A 108 -1.50 -9.22 -4.01
C LEU A 108 -1.22 -8.41 -5.27
N VAL A 109 -1.29 -7.09 -5.20
CA VAL A 109 -1.20 -6.18 -6.35
C VAL A 109 0.01 -5.23 -6.31
N ASN A 110 0.80 -5.22 -5.25
CA ASN A 110 1.99 -4.38 -5.16
C ASN A 110 3.14 -4.89 -6.06
N TRP A 111 4.18 -4.06 -6.20
CA TRP A 111 5.33 -4.39 -7.05
C TRP A 111 6.55 -4.91 -6.26
N THR A 112 6.34 -5.39 -5.04
CA THR A 112 7.32 -6.14 -4.22
C THR A 112 8.52 -5.34 -3.68
N SER A 113 8.54 -4.02 -3.82
CA SER A 113 9.62 -3.19 -3.25
C SER A 113 9.66 -3.30 -1.73
N SER A 114 10.78 -3.76 -1.16
CA SER A 114 10.89 -4.14 0.25
C SER A 114 12.02 -3.37 0.93
N PHE A 115 11.68 -2.26 1.56
CA PHE A 115 12.63 -1.39 2.27
C PHE A 115 12.38 -1.42 3.77
N ARG A 116 13.46 -1.44 4.55
CA ARG A 116 13.38 -1.18 5.99
C ARG A 116 13.00 0.27 6.24
N THR A 117 12.36 0.55 7.38
CA THR A 117 12.08 1.93 7.81
C THR A 117 13.40 2.69 7.94
N PRO A 118 13.56 3.86 7.30
CA PRO A 118 14.76 4.68 7.47
C PRO A 118 14.97 5.09 8.93
N ALA A 119 16.24 5.09 9.38
CA ALA A 119 16.59 5.46 10.76
C ALA A 119 16.10 6.87 11.11
N GLN A 120 16.18 7.81 10.16
CA GLN A 120 15.67 9.18 10.30
C GLN A 120 14.18 9.22 10.62
N THR A 121 13.39 8.33 10.03
CA THR A 121 11.96 8.20 10.29
C THR A 121 11.70 7.71 11.71
N LEU A 122 12.40 6.67 12.16
CA LEU A 122 12.25 6.13 13.51
C LEU A 122 12.66 7.16 14.57
N GLN A 123 13.75 7.88 14.35
CA GLN A 123 14.20 8.98 15.22
C GLN A 123 13.17 10.13 15.29
N HIS A 124 12.58 10.50 14.15
CA HIS A 124 11.53 11.51 14.08
C HIS A 124 10.29 11.07 14.86
N TRP A 125 9.83 9.81 14.68
CA TRP A 125 8.68 9.27 15.40
C TRP A 125 8.90 9.25 16.92
N ALA A 126 10.09 8.85 17.37
CA ALA A 126 10.43 8.86 18.79
C ALA A 126 10.41 10.28 19.40
N ARG A 127 10.99 11.25 18.66
CA ARG A 127 11.16 12.62 19.17
C ARG A 127 9.89 13.46 19.08
N GLU A 128 9.16 13.40 17.94
CA GLU A 128 8.04 14.29 17.65
C GLU A 128 6.68 13.67 17.95
N HIS A 129 6.59 12.33 17.98
CA HIS A 129 5.32 11.61 18.15
C HIS A 129 5.28 10.72 19.39
N GLY A 130 6.32 10.75 20.23
CA GLY A 130 6.37 9.97 21.46
C GLY A 130 6.28 8.46 21.25
N VAL A 131 6.73 7.96 20.08
CA VAL A 131 6.74 6.53 19.80
C VAL A 131 7.89 5.87 20.53
N SER A 132 7.61 4.83 21.33
CA SER A 132 8.58 4.12 22.14
C SER A 132 8.90 2.72 21.59
N GLY A 133 10.12 2.22 21.88
CA GLY A 133 10.51 0.84 21.58
C GLY A 133 10.60 0.46 20.10
N LEU A 134 10.72 1.44 19.18
CA LEU A 134 10.83 1.26 17.74
C LEU A 134 12.12 1.86 17.16
N SER A 135 13.26 1.73 17.86
CA SER A 135 14.56 2.10 17.27
C SER A 135 14.96 1.14 16.14
N ALA A 136 15.95 1.51 15.34
CA ALA A 136 16.48 0.66 14.27
C ALA A 136 16.95 -0.70 14.81
N GLU A 137 17.63 -0.68 15.97
CA GLU A 137 18.12 -1.87 16.67
C GLU A 137 16.96 -2.73 17.20
N ALA A 138 15.92 -2.11 17.77
CA ALA A 138 14.75 -2.81 18.29
C ALA A 138 13.92 -3.47 17.18
N LEU A 139 13.93 -2.93 15.97
CA LEU A 139 13.21 -3.48 14.80
C LEU A 139 14.08 -4.42 13.97
N GLN A 140 15.40 -4.41 14.10
CA GLN A 140 16.30 -5.24 13.30
C GLN A 140 15.90 -6.72 13.28
N PRO A 141 15.68 -7.43 14.41
CA PRO A 141 15.33 -8.84 14.39
C PRO A 141 13.99 -9.13 13.71
N TRP A 142 13.07 -8.17 13.73
CA TRP A 142 11.77 -8.30 13.08
C TRP A 142 11.87 -8.09 11.57
N PHE A 143 12.71 -7.17 11.12
CA PHE A 143 13.05 -7.04 9.71
C PHE A 143 13.70 -8.31 9.19
N GLU A 144 14.73 -8.82 9.85
CA GLU A 144 15.44 -10.04 9.44
C GLU A 144 14.51 -11.25 9.38
N ARG A 145 13.64 -11.42 10.38
CA ARG A 145 12.61 -12.46 10.40
C ARG A 145 11.70 -12.38 9.17
N MET A 146 11.19 -11.19 8.85
CA MET A 146 10.25 -11.01 7.74
C MET A 146 10.96 -11.03 6.37
N GLU A 147 12.17 -10.54 6.26
CA GLU A 147 13.01 -10.67 5.07
C GLU A 147 13.25 -12.15 4.73
N GLN A 148 13.66 -12.95 5.72
CA GLN A 148 13.83 -14.39 5.56
C GLN A 148 12.52 -15.09 5.19
N ARG A 149 11.42 -14.78 5.92
CA ARG A 149 10.10 -15.37 5.70
C ARG A 149 9.60 -15.15 4.28
N LEU A 150 9.79 -13.94 3.75
CA LEU A 150 9.29 -13.50 2.45
C LEU A 150 10.33 -13.63 1.32
N GLY A 151 11.55 -14.10 1.63
CA GLY A 151 12.63 -14.23 0.65
C GLY A 151 13.03 -12.88 0.05
N VAL A 152 13.09 -11.83 0.86
CA VAL A 152 13.52 -10.50 0.41
C VAL A 152 15.00 -10.53 0.07
N ALA A 153 15.32 -10.17 -1.17
CA ALA A 153 16.70 -10.07 -1.66
C ALA A 153 16.80 -8.97 -2.73
N PRO A 154 17.99 -8.41 -2.96
CA PRO A 154 18.22 -7.55 -4.11
C PRO A 154 17.79 -8.24 -5.40
N TRP A 155 17.20 -7.47 -6.33
CA TRP A 155 16.78 -8.01 -7.62
C TRP A 155 17.99 -8.56 -8.39
N ALA A 156 17.96 -9.84 -8.70
CA ALA A 156 19.13 -10.56 -9.22
C ALA A 156 19.23 -10.57 -10.77
N VAL A 157 18.12 -10.25 -11.45
CA VAL A 157 18.09 -10.21 -12.92
C VAL A 157 18.44 -8.80 -13.40
N PRO A 158 19.14 -8.61 -14.54
CA PRO A 158 19.37 -7.29 -15.08
C PRO A 158 18.06 -6.50 -15.19
N PRO A 159 18.02 -5.22 -14.74
CA PRO A 159 16.84 -4.39 -14.85
C PRO A 159 16.36 -4.27 -16.30
N ASN A 160 15.04 -4.22 -16.51
CA ASN A 160 14.47 -3.97 -17.84
C ASN A 160 14.88 -2.59 -18.37
N ALA A 161 14.68 -2.33 -19.68
CA ALA A 161 15.09 -1.08 -20.31
C ALA A 161 14.48 0.14 -19.61
N ASN A 162 13.23 0.03 -19.12
CA ASN A 162 12.55 1.10 -18.38
C ASN A 162 13.33 1.49 -17.10
N ASN A 163 13.74 0.52 -16.28
CA ASN A 163 14.51 0.77 -15.06
C ASN A 163 15.96 1.21 -15.37
N GLN A 164 16.54 0.74 -16.48
CA GLN A 164 17.88 1.17 -16.91
C GLN A 164 17.95 2.67 -17.25
N VAL A 165 16.85 3.31 -17.62
CA VAL A 165 16.82 4.77 -17.83
C VAL A 165 17.17 5.52 -16.55
N LEU A 166 16.53 5.18 -15.42
CA LEU A 166 16.86 5.81 -14.13
C LEU A 166 18.32 5.59 -13.76
N ARG A 167 18.80 4.36 -13.87
CA ARG A 167 20.21 4.02 -13.59
C ARG A 167 21.17 4.85 -14.44
N ARG A 168 21.04 4.82 -15.77
CA ARG A 168 21.93 5.53 -16.70
C ARG A 168 21.92 7.05 -16.45
N GLY A 169 20.75 7.61 -16.18
CA GLY A 169 20.63 9.03 -15.88
C GLY A 169 21.32 9.42 -14.58
N CYS A 170 21.14 8.64 -13.52
CA CYS A 170 21.81 8.84 -12.24
C CYS A 170 23.32 8.69 -12.37
N GLU A 171 23.83 7.67 -13.07
CA GLU A 171 25.26 7.46 -13.31
C GLU A 171 25.91 8.65 -14.02
N ARG A 172 25.25 9.24 -15.02
CA ARG A 172 25.76 10.41 -15.76
C ARG A 172 25.76 11.71 -14.96
N LEU A 173 24.90 11.80 -13.94
CA LEU A 173 24.74 12.98 -13.09
C LEU A 173 25.43 12.83 -11.72
N ASP A 174 26.10 11.71 -11.49
CA ASP A 174 26.69 11.36 -10.19
C ASP A 174 25.65 11.37 -9.05
N TYR A 175 24.42 10.92 -9.34
CA TYR A 175 23.37 10.75 -8.35
C TYR A 175 23.36 9.33 -7.80
N ARG A 176 23.03 9.19 -6.50
CA ARG A 176 22.90 7.89 -5.86
C ARG A 176 21.75 7.09 -6.48
N TRP A 177 22.00 5.83 -6.73
CA TRP A 177 21.00 4.85 -7.13
C TRP A 177 21.37 3.48 -6.56
N ALA A 178 20.38 2.58 -6.45
CA ALA A 178 20.62 1.20 -6.07
C ALA A 178 19.55 0.27 -6.62
N VAL A 179 19.83 -1.04 -6.50
CA VAL A 179 18.89 -2.12 -6.83
C VAL A 179 17.85 -2.25 -5.71
N ILE A 180 16.59 -2.38 -6.07
CA ILE A 180 15.50 -2.56 -5.11
C ILE A 180 15.50 -4.00 -4.58
N PRO A 181 15.52 -4.23 -3.25
CA PRO A 181 15.25 -5.53 -2.67
C PRO A 181 13.76 -5.88 -2.84
N ARG A 182 13.49 -7.14 -3.21
CA ARG A 182 12.15 -7.61 -3.59
C ARG A 182 11.78 -8.93 -2.90
N ASN A 183 10.53 -9.07 -2.48
CA ASN A 183 10.00 -10.30 -1.89
C ASN A 183 9.45 -11.24 -2.97
N VAL A 184 10.36 -11.90 -3.69
CA VAL A 184 10.03 -12.86 -4.77
C VAL A 184 10.90 -14.11 -4.69
N ARG A 185 10.33 -15.26 -5.11
CA ARG A 185 11.06 -16.53 -5.26
C ARG A 185 10.73 -17.14 -6.62
N GLY A 186 11.75 -17.45 -7.42
CA GLY A 186 11.57 -18.06 -8.74
C GLY A 186 10.75 -17.18 -9.71
N CYS A 187 10.99 -15.87 -9.71
CA CYS A 187 10.24 -14.93 -10.55
C CYS A 187 10.55 -15.13 -12.03
N TRP A 188 9.51 -15.25 -12.87
CA TRP A 188 9.63 -15.42 -14.32
C TRP A 188 9.80 -14.10 -15.09
N ASN A 189 9.96 -12.99 -14.39
CA ASN A 189 10.17 -11.66 -14.98
C ASN A 189 9.03 -11.17 -15.90
N LEU A 190 7.79 -11.56 -15.63
CA LEU A 190 6.64 -11.26 -16.49
C LEU A 190 6.21 -9.78 -16.47
N GLY A 191 6.46 -9.06 -15.37
CA GLY A 191 6.09 -7.64 -15.25
C GLY A 191 4.69 -7.34 -14.73
N TYR A 192 3.84 -8.35 -14.54
CA TYR A 192 2.42 -8.19 -14.18
C TYR A 192 2.14 -8.23 -12.68
N CYS A 193 3.07 -7.78 -11.83
CA CYS A 193 2.91 -7.83 -10.37
C CYS A 193 1.63 -7.12 -9.87
N GLY A 194 1.21 -6.04 -10.53
CA GLY A 194 0.00 -5.30 -10.20
C GLY A 194 -1.32 -6.00 -10.58
N MET A 195 -1.27 -7.15 -11.25
CA MET A 195 -2.45 -7.90 -11.70
C MET A 195 -2.58 -9.28 -11.05
N GLY A 196 -1.89 -9.48 -9.91
CA GLY A 196 -1.69 -10.81 -9.34
C GLY A 196 -0.50 -11.53 -9.99
N CYS A 197 0.04 -12.52 -9.30
CA CYS A 197 1.19 -13.28 -9.80
C CYS A 197 0.76 -14.68 -10.24
N PRO A 198 0.68 -14.97 -11.55
CA PRO A 198 0.19 -16.26 -12.03
C PRO A 198 1.14 -17.43 -11.73
N THR A 199 2.39 -17.13 -11.32
CA THR A 199 3.41 -18.15 -11.04
C THR A 199 3.65 -18.38 -9.55
N ASN A 200 2.90 -17.72 -8.65
CA ASN A 200 3.13 -17.73 -7.19
C ASN A 200 4.52 -17.25 -6.75
N ALA A 201 5.31 -16.66 -7.66
CA ALA A 201 6.66 -16.19 -7.38
C ALA A 201 6.67 -15.00 -6.39
N LYS A 202 5.66 -14.11 -6.47
CA LYS A 202 5.49 -13.01 -5.52
C LYS A 202 5.09 -13.55 -4.16
N GLN A 203 5.90 -13.28 -3.14
CA GLN A 203 5.67 -13.73 -1.77
C GLN A 203 4.66 -12.81 -1.07
N SER A 204 3.44 -12.74 -1.63
CA SER A 204 2.29 -12.05 -1.05
C SER A 204 1.71 -12.83 0.13
N MET A 205 0.84 -12.21 0.90
CA MET A 205 0.15 -12.88 1.99
C MET A 205 -0.70 -14.05 1.52
N LEU A 206 -1.20 -14.02 0.29
CA LEU A 206 -1.96 -15.11 -0.34
C LEU A 206 -1.18 -16.42 -0.39
N VAL A 207 0.14 -16.36 -0.63
CA VAL A 207 0.98 -17.55 -0.82
C VAL A 207 1.90 -17.84 0.36
N THR A 208 1.88 -17.00 1.40
CA THR A 208 2.76 -17.13 2.57
C THR A 208 1.97 -17.26 3.86
N SER A 209 1.59 -16.15 4.47
CA SER A 209 1.04 -16.11 5.83
C SER A 209 -0.39 -16.67 5.93
N ILE A 210 -1.23 -16.51 4.91
CA ILE A 210 -2.59 -17.04 4.95
C ILE A 210 -2.60 -18.58 4.87
N PRO A 211 -1.86 -19.23 3.95
CA PRO A 211 -1.64 -20.68 4.02
C PRO A 211 -1.13 -21.16 5.37
N ALA A 212 -0.15 -20.48 5.96
CA ALA A 212 0.40 -20.86 7.26
C ALA A 212 -0.63 -20.74 8.41
N LEU A 213 -1.48 -19.72 8.40
CA LEU A 213 -2.64 -19.62 9.30
C LEU A 213 -3.56 -20.83 9.17
N LEU A 214 -3.95 -21.18 7.93
CA LEU A 214 -4.92 -22.24 7.64
C LEU A 214 -4.34 -23.64 7.97
N ASP A 215 -3.04 -23.86 7.74
CA ASP A 215 -2.34 -25.09 8.15
C ASP A 215 -2.30 -25.27 9.68
N LYS A 216 -2.48 -24.21 10.46
CA LYS A 216 -2.59 -24.21 11.92
C LYS A 216 -4.02 -24.28 12.45
N GLY A 217 -5.00 -24.53 11.56
CA GLY A 217 -6.42 -24.61 11.92
C GLY A 217 -7.10 -23.25 12.10
N GLY A 218 -6.46 -22.15 11.68
CA GLY A 218 -7.14 -20.88 11.59
C GLY A 218 -8.22 -20.86 10.51
N VAL A 219 -9.09 -19.88 10.54
CA VAL A 219 -10.26 -19.78 9.64
C VAL A 219 -10.15 -18.51 8.80
N LEU A 220 -10.43 -18.61 7.50
CA LEU A 220 -10.56 -17.47 6.60
C LEU A 220 -12.04 -17.25 6.24
N LEU A 221 -12.55 -16.06 6.54
CA LEU A 221 -13.82 -15.56 6.07
C LEU A 221 -13.57 -14.50 5.01
N TYR A 222 -13.95 -14.71 3.76
CA TYR A 222 -13.77 -13.78 2.66
C TYR A 222 -15.10 -13.38 2.01
N LEU A 223 -15.11 -12.33 1.19
CA LEU A 223 -16.34 -11.66 0.73
C LEU A 223 -17.24 -11.29 1.93
N ALA A 224 -16.63 -10.76 2.97
CA ALA A 224 -17.29 -10.39 4.20
C ALA A 224 -16.78 -9.01 4.67
N ARG A 225 -17.62 -7.98 4.52
CA ARG A 225 -17.29 -6.62 4.90
C ARG A 225 -17.57 -6.39 6.38
N ALA A 226 -16.53 -6.03 7.14
CA ALA A 226 -16.67 -5.57 8.51
C ALA A 226 -17.44 -4.26 8.54
N GLU A 227 -18.58 -4.26 9.21
CA GLU A 227 -19.52 -3.13 9.20
C GLU A 227 -19.43 -2.30 10.47
N ARG A 228 -19.51 -2.93 11.63
CA ARG A 228 -19.53 -2.24 12.91
C ARG A 228 -18.99 -3.08 14.06
N LEU A 229 -18.11 -2.50 14.86
CA LEU A 229 -17.72 -3.01 16.17
C LEU A 229 -18.84 -2.72 17.18
N GLN A 230 -19.23 -3.71 17.95
CA GLN A 230 -20.16 -3.55 19.06
C GLN A 230 -19.37 -3.25 20.33
N VAL A 231 -19.48 -2.05 20.86
CA VAL A 231 -18.72 -1.60 22.03
C VAL A 231 -19.63 -1.55 23.26
N ARG A 232 -19.14 -2.04 24.40
CA ARG A 232 -19.79 -1.91 25.71
C ARG A 232 -18.72 -1.53 26.75
N GLY A 233 -18.83 -0.30 27.27
CA GLY A 233 -17.78 0.26 28.13
C GLY A 233 -16.43 0.32 27.40
N GLU A 234 -15.40 -0.23 28.00
CA GLU A 234 -14.03 -0.25 27.43
C GLU A 234 -13.72 -1.52 26.63
N GLN A 235 -14.74 -2.24 26.13
CA GLN A 235 -14.54 -3.50 25.43
C GLN A 235 -15.37 -3.59 24.16
N VAL A 236 -14.77 -4.19 23.12
CA VAL A 236 -15.49 -4.71 21.96
C VAL A 236 -16.11 -6.06 22.34
N VAL A 237 -17.43 -6.18 22.22
CA VAL A 237 -18.19 -7.39 22.56
C VAL A 237 -18.66 -8.16 21.33
N GLY A 238 -18.38 -7.66 20.14
CA GLY A 238 -18.70 -8.31 18.88
C GLY A 238 -18.34 -7.45 17.68
N LEU A 239 -18.29 -8.08 16.52
CA LEU A 239 -18.13 -7.42 15.22
C LEU A 239 -19.24 -7.91 14.30
N ASP A 240 -19.98 -6.99 13.71
CA ASP A 240 -20.98 -7.28 12.69
C ASP A 240 -20.34 -7.11 11.30
N CYS A 241 -20.53 -8.14 10.46
CA CYS A 241 -20.10 -8.12 9.07
C CYS A 241 -21.29 -8.42 8.14
N LEU A 242 -21.15 -8.01 6.88
CA LEU A 242 -22.09 -8.30 5.80
C LEU A 242 -21.43 -9.20 4.77
N GLY A 243 -22.12 -10.28 4.37
CA GLY A 243 -21.74 -11.06 3.20
C GLY A 243 -21.84 -10.20 1.94
N MET A 244 -20.81 -10.23 1.10
CA MET A 244 -20.75 -9.48 -0.16
C MET A 244 -21.02 -10.41 -1.34
N ASP A 245 -21.51 -9.88 -2.45
CA ASP A 245 -21.64 -10.62 -3.70
C ASP A 245 -20.26 -11.01 -4.28
N GLU A 246 -20.22 -11.94 -5.25
CA GLU A 246 -18.98 -12.44 -5.86
C GLU A 246 -18.12 -11.34 -6.52
N ARG A 247 -18.73 -10.19 -6.87
CA ARG A 247 -18.04 -9.02 -7.42
C ARG A 247 -17.61 -8.04 -6.34
N CYS A 248 -17.98 -8.29 -5.10
CA CYS A 248 -17.75 -7.40 -3.96
C CYS A 248 -18.29 -5.96 -4.19
N VAL A 249 -19.48 -5.86 -4.82
CA VAL A 249 -20.14 -4.58 -5.13
C VAL A 249 -21.29 -4.32 -4.17
N ALA A 250 -22.12 -5.33 -3.89
CA ALA A 250 -23.30 -5.20 -3.06
C ALA A 250 -23.34 -6.25 -1.94
N PRO A 251 -23.94 -5.91 -0.77
CA PRO A 251 -24.22 -6.90 0.25
C PRO A 251 -25.26 -7.93 -0.24
N THR A 252 -25.08 -9.19 0.14
CA THR A 252 -26.04 -10.28 -0.13
C THR A 252 -27.28 -10.23 0.76
N GLY A 253 -27.29 -9.35 1.77
CA GLY A 253 -28.30 -9.32 2.82
C GLY A 253 -28.02 -10.29 3.98
N ARG A 254 -27.00 -11.14 3.88
CA ARG A 254 -26.60 -12.06 4.96
C ARG A 254 -25.72 -11.34 5.98
N ARG A 255 -26.06 -11.54 7.26
CA ARG A 255 -25.32 -10.98 8.39
C ARG A 255 -24.40 -12.02 8.98
N ILE A 256 -23.20 -11.57 9.38
CA ILE A 256 -22.22 -12.42 10.03
C ILE A 256 -21.84 -11.75 11.34
N ARG A 257 -22.07 -12.44 12.44
CA ARG A 257 -21.66 -12.02 13.78
C ARG A 257 -20.37 -12.67 14.16
N VAL A 258 -19.38 -11.90 14.57
CA VAL A 258 -18.09 -12.42 15.06
C VAL A 258 -17.92 -12.06 16.53
N ILE A 259 -17.64 -13.06 17.35
CA ILE A 259 -17.39 -12.94 18.80
C ILE A 259 -15.95 -13.39 19.06
N ALA A 260 -15.14 -12.52 19.68
CA ALA A 260 -13.77 -12.84 20.00
C ALA A 260 -13.33 -12.24 21.34
N ARG A 261 -12.29 -12.82 21.95
CA ARG A 261 -11.67 -12.27 23.15
C ARG A 261 -10.86 -10.99 22.82
N HIS A 262 -10.23 -10.94 21.64
CA HIS A 262 -9.46 -9.80 21.15
C HIS A 262 -9.73 -9.53 19.68
N TYR A 263 -9.75 -8.26 19.29
CA TYR A 263 -9.98 -7.81 17.92
C TYR A 263 -8.74 -7.07 17.41
N ILE A 264 -8.33 -7.37 16.18
CA ILE A 264 -7.24 -6.68 15.49
C ILE A 264 -7.80 -6.06 14.21
N LEU A 265 -7.59 -4.75 14.03
CA LEU A 265 -7.92 -4.08 12.79
C LEU A 265 -6.67 -3.95 11.91
N ALA A 266 -6.80 -4.35 10.66
CA ALA A 266 -5.72 -4.38 9.66
C ALA A 266 -6.23 -4.05 8.25
N GLY A 267 -7.24 -3.19 8.14
CA GLY A 267 -7.86 -2.76 6.87
C GLY A 267 -7.09 -1.68 6.11
N GLY A 268 -5.98 -1.18 6.67
CA GLY A 268 -5.14 -0.13 6.07
C GLY A 268 -5.60 1.29 6.37
N GLY A 269 -4.82 2.29 5.95
CA GLY A 269 -4.91 3.69 6.38
C GLY A 269 -6.21 4.44 6.03
N ILE A 270 -7.14 3.83 5.27
CA ILE A 270 -8.47 4.39 5.02
C ILE A 270 -9.56 3.52 5.67
N ASN A 271 -9.50 2.20 5.49
CA ASN A 271 -10.61 1.34 5.94
C ASN A 271 -10.57 1.09 7.45
N THR A 272 -9.39 1.01 8.08
CA THR A 272 -9.27 0.88 9.56
C THR A 272 -9.87 2.08 10.28
N PRO A 273 -9.43 3.33 10.04
CA PRO A 273 -10.12 4.48 10.65
C PRO A 273 -11.58 4.58 10.22
N GLY A 274 -11.94 4.23 8.98
CA GLY A 274 -13.32 4.19 8.52
C GLY A 274 -14.21 3.24 9.34
N LEU A 275 -13.71 2.06 9.71
CA LEU A 275 -14.44 1.12 10.57
C LEU A 275 -14.59 1.68 11.99
N LEU A 276 -13.56 2.30 12.56
CA LEU A 276 -13.63 2.93 13.87
C LEU A 276 -14.65 4.07 13.90
N LEU A 277 -14.65 4.94 12.87
CA LEU A 277 -15.62 6.04 12.73
C LEU A 277 -17.06 5.52 12.61
N ARG A 278 -17.33 4.52 11.75
CA ARG A 278 -18.67 3.90 11.63
C ARG A 278 -19.14 3.24 12.92
N SER A 279 -18.20 2.72 13.67
CA SER A 279 -18.48 2.06 14.95
C SER A 279 -18.68 3.03 16.10
N GLU A 280 -18.44 4.33 15.88
CA GLU A 280 -18.53 5.37 16.91
C GLU A 280 -17.74 5.00 18.16
N VAL A 281 -16.53 4.47 17.95
CA VAL A 281 -15.66 4.08 19.09
C VAL A 281 -15.27 5.31 19.93
N PRO A 282 -15.01 5.15 21.23
CA PRO A 282 -14.55 6.25 22.05
C PRO A 282 -13.28 6.90 21.48
N ASP A 283 -13.39 8.19 21.12
CA ASP A 283 -12.29 9.02 20.60
C ASP A 283 -12.38 10.44 21.22
N PRO A 284 -12.10 10.59 22.52
CA PRO A 284 -12.30 11.85 23.23
C PRO A 284 -11.45 12.99 22.69
N HIS A 285 -10.42 12.69 21.92
CA HIS A 285 -9.50 13.68 21.37
C HIS A 285 -9.62 13.84 19.85
N GLN A 286 -10.59 13.17 19.21
CA GLN A 286 -10.88 13.25 17.76
C GLN A 286 -9.63 12.96 16.90
N ARG A 287 -8.92 11.86 17.21
CA ARG A 287 -7.69 11.46 16.52
C ARG A 287 -7.93 10.42 15.43
N VAL A 288 -9.02 9.67 15.50
CA VAL A 288 -9.35 8.68 14.46
C VAL A 288 -9.53 9.36 13.11
N GLY A 289 -8.87 8.84 12.11
CA GLY A 289 -8.88 9.35 10.74
C GLY A 289 -7.91 10.51 10.48
N LYS A 290 -7.37 11.18 11.50
CA LYS A 290 -6.47 12.32 11.34
C LYS A 290 -5.04 11.87 11.02
N ARG A 291 -4.28 12.78 10.40
CA ARG A 291 -2.88 12.54 10.04
C ARG A 291 -2.72 11.30 9.15
N THR A 292 -3.46 11.27 8.05
CA THR A 292 -3.31 10.26 7.00
C THR A 292 -2.39 10.78 5.90
N PHE A 293 -1.41 9.97 5.50
CA PHE A 293 -0.33 10.33 4.58
C PHE A 293 -0.33 9.40 3.36
N LEU A 294 0.18 9.88 2.24
CA LEU A 294 0.04 9.21 0.96
C LEU A 294 1.36 8.78 0.31
N HIS A 295 2.56 9.28 0.71
CA HIS A 295 3.69 9.26 -0.21
C HIS A 295 3.26 9.79 -1.58
N LEU A 296 2.85 11.03 -1.61
CA LEU A 296 2.27 11.64 -2.81
C LEU A 296 3.17 11.43 -4.02
N THR A 297 2.58 10.93 -5.10
CA THR A 297 3.33 10.53 -6.29
C THR A 297 2.97 11.42 -7.47
N ASN A 298 3.98 11.96 -8.14
CA ASN A 298 3.84 12.59 -9.46
C ASN A 298 4.64 11.81 -10.51
N PHE A 299 4.32 12.03 -11.78
CA PHE A 299 4.76 11.19 -12.90
C PHE A 299 5.40 12.02 -13.98
N CYS A 300 6.50 11.52 -14.56
CA CYS A 300 7.14 12.11 -15.71
C CYS A 300 7.40 11.02 -16.77
N ALA A 301 6.91 11.23 -18.01
CA ALA A 301 7.15 10.34 -19.13
C ALA A 301 8.29 10.87 -20.02
N ALA A 302 8.96 9.97 -20.73
CA ALA A 302 9.97 10.34 -21.70
C ALA A 302 9.97 9.41 -22.90
N GLN A 303 10.29 9.92 -24.09
CA GLN A 303 10.44 9.16 -25.32
C GLN A 303 11.90 8.93 -25.67
N PHE A 304 12.20 7.73 -26.14
CA PHE A 304 13.52 7.30 -26.57
C PHE A 304 13.49 6.79 -28.03
N ASP A 305 14.64 6.79 -28.71
CA ASP A 305 14.75 6.16 -30.03
C ASP A 305 14.78 4.64 -29.92
N GLU A 306 15.35 4.11 -28.86
CA GLU A 306 15.37 2.68 -28.51
C GLU A 306 14.02 2.21 -27.93
N ARG A 307 13.76 0.90 -28.04
CA ARG A 307 12.60 0.29 -27.38
C ARG A 307 12.82 0.22 -25.88
N ILE A 308 11.81 0.66 -25.13
CA ILE A 308 11.79 0.66 -23.66
C ILE A 308 10.86 -0.45 -23.14
N ASP A 309 9.73 -0.68 -23.81
CA ASP A 309 8.71 -1.68 -23.44
C ASP A 309 8.41 -1.67 -21.94
N ALA A 310 8.06 -0.50 -21.41
CA ALA A 310 7.89 -0.25 -19.97
C ALA A 310 6.79 -1.10 -19.30
N PHE A 311 6.04 -1.88 -20.06
CA PHE A 311 5.05 -2.86 -19.65
C PHE A 311 5.64 -4.29 -19.49
N SER A 312 6.92 -4.50 -19.79
CA SER A 312 7.56 -5.83 -19.82
C SER A 312 8.68 -5.92 -18.79
N GLY A 313 8.84 -7.09 -18.17
CA GLY A 313 9.85 -7.36 -17.16
C GLY A 313 9.49 -6.78 -15.77
N ALA A 314 10.30 -7.15 -14.77
CA ALA A 314 10.03 -6.76 -13.40
C ALA A 314 10.05 -5.23 -13.21
N PRO A 315 8.95 -4.64 -12.73
CA PRO A 315 8.90 -3.22 -12.42
C PRO A 315 9.69 -2.92 -11.14
N GLN A 316 10.00 -1.64 -10.92
CA GLN A 316 10.62 -1.18 -9.68
C GLN A 316 11.80 -2.06 -9.25
N SER A 317 12.82 -2.14 -10.12
CA SER A 317 14.07 -2.86 -9.83
C SER A 317 15.24 -1.92 -9.51
N ILE A 318 15.12 -0.64 -9.85
CA ILE A 318 16.08 0.44 -9.55
C ILE A 318 15.36 1.58 -8.84
N TYR A 319 16.03 2.21 -7.89
CA TYR A 319 15.58 3.43 -7.22
C TYR A 319 16.71 4.44 -7.06
N SER A 320 16.35 5.70 -6.81
CA SER A 320 17.26 6.73 -6.32
C SER A 320 16.65 7.41 -5.08
N ASP A 321 17.40 7.46 -4.01
CA ASP A 321 17.07 8.20 -2.78
C ASP A 321 17.91 9.49 -2.65
N HIS A 322 18.57 9.92 -3.73
CA HIS A 322 19.48 11.06 -3.75
C HIS A 322 18.84 12.34 -3.17
N PHE A 323 17.54 12.53 -3.43
CA PHE A 323 16.80 13.72 -3.02
C PHE A 323 15.98 13.56 -1.73
N GLN A 324 15.99 12.37 -1.11
CA GLN A 324 15.04 12.06 -0.06
C GLN A 324 15.35 12.68 1.30
N TRP A 325 16.62 12.65 1.67
CA TRP A 325 17.10 13.14 2.97
C TRP A 325 18.20 14.21 2.85
N ARG A 326 18.45 14.69 1.64
CA ARG A 326 19.55 15.65 1.36
C ARG A 326 19.46 16.89 2.23
N ASP A 327 18.26 17.41 2.43
CA ASP A 327 18.00 18.65 3.16
C ASP A 327 17.44 18.37 4.58
N GLY A 328 17.60 17.15 5.09
CA GLY A 328 17.11 16.73 6.41
C GLY A 328 15.58 16.53 6.47
N ALA A 329 15.07 16.27 7.69
CA ALA A 329 13.63 16.07 7.90
C ALA A 329 12.84 17.38 7.86
N ALA A 330 13.43 18.47 8.38
CA ALA A 330 12.81 19.80 8.47
C ALA A 330 13.05 20.69 7.24
N GLY A 331 13.84 20.24 6.27
CA GLY A 331 14.08 20.95 5.01
C GLY A 331 12.93 20.80 4.00
N PRO A 332 13.15 21.26 2.77
CA PRO A 332 12.19 21.07 1.66
C PRO A 332 11.75 19.62 1.50
N ALA A 333 10.53 19.39 1.03
CA ALA A 333 9.96 18.04 0.88
C ALA A 333 10.88 17.14 0.04
N GLY A 334 11.46 16.12 0.68
CA GLY A 334 12.28 15.13 0.01
C GLY A 334 11.45 14.11 -0.76
N TYR A 335 12.04 13.48 -1.78
CA TYR A 335 11.39 12.46 -2.57
C TYR A 335 12.36 11.38 -3.02
N LYS A 336 11.82 10.20 -3.24
CA LYS A 336 12.49 9.02 -3.79
C LYS A 336 12.02 8.80 -5.22
N LEU A 337 12.91 8.38 -6.12
CA LEU A 337 12.58 8.10 -7.51
C LEU A 337 12.54 6.60 -7.75
N GLU A 338 11.50 6.14 -8.45
CA GLU A 338 11.31 4.75 -8.87
C GLU A 338 10.71 4.67 -10.28
N VAL A 339 10.72 3.48 -10.87
CA VAL A 339 10.28 3.26 -12.24
C VAL A 339 9.14 2.25 -12.25
N PRO A 340 7.88 2.69 -12.39
CA PRO A 340 6.71 1.82 -12.42
C PRO A 340 6.56 1.13 -13.77
N PRO A 341 5.78 0.04 -13.87
CA PRO A 341 5.31 -0.45 -15.16
C PRO A 341 4.23 0.48 -15.71
N ILE A 342 4.16 0.64 -17.02
CA ILE A 342 3.05 1.32 -17.68
C ILE A 342 2.39 0.39 -18.71
N HIS A 343 1.45 -0.41 -18.20
CA HIS A 343 0.64 -1.26 -19.07
C HIS A 343 -0.34 -0.45 -19.92
N PRO A 344 -0.78 -0.95 -21.07
CA PRO A 344 -1.50 -0.14 -22.05
C PRO A 344 -2.78 0.55 -21.55
N ALA A 345 -3.64 -0.14 -20.77
CA ALA A 345 -4.88 0.49 -20.27
C ALA A 345 -4.56 1.60 -19.25
N LEU A 346 -3.63 1.33 -18.32
CA LEU A 346 -3.16 2.36 -17.37
C LEU A 346 -2.49 3.53 -18.10
N ALA A 347 -1.65 3.24 -19.11
CA ALA A 347 -0.96 4.27 -19.91
C ALA A 347 -1.96 5.19 -20.63
N SER A 348 -3.02 4.64 -21.22
CA SER A 348 -4.01 5.41 -21.95
C SER A 348 -4.75 6.44 -21.09
N THR A 349 -4.93 6.13 -19.79
CA THR A 349 -5.55 7.06 -18.82
C THR A 349 -4.54 8.03 -18.21
N LEU A 350 -3.32 7.56 -17.94
CA LEU A 350 -2.30 8.32 -17.23
C LEU A 350 -1.64 9.38 -18.13
N LEU A 351 -1.36 9.06 -19.41
CA LEU A 351 -0.73 9.97 -20.37
C LEU A 351 -1.64 11.15 -20.78
N GLY A 352 -2.93 11.07 -20.47
CA GLY A 352 -3.77 12.25 -20.26
C GLY A 352 -4.22 13.02 -21.48
N ASP A 353 -4.37 12.36 -22.64
CA ASP A 353 -4.97 12.98 -23.83
C ASP A 353 -6.17 12.17 -24.37
N PHE A 354 -6.79 12.67 -25.42
CA PHE A 354 -7.91 12.00 -26.10
C PHE A 354 -7.76 12.10 -27.63
N GLY A 355 -8.57 11.34 -28.35
CA GLY A 355 -8.60 11.37 -29.82
C GLY A 355 -7.25 10.99 -30.44
N SER A 356 -6.85 11.74 -31.48
CA SER A 356 -5.64 11.47 -32.24
C SER A 356 -4.35 11.62 -31.44
N GLU A 357 -4.28 12.54 -30.47
CA GLU A 357 -3.10 12.71 -29.63
C GLU A 357 -2.89 11.51 -28.73
N ASN A 358 -3.95 11.00 -28.09
CA ASN A 358 -3.86 9.77 -27.31
C ASN A 358 -3.45 8.57 -28.18
N ALA A 359 -4.02 8.44 -29.38
CA ALA A 359 -3.64 7.38 -30.32
C ALA A 359 -2.14 7.44 -30.67
N GLN A 360 -1.59 8.63 -30.91
CA GLN A 360 -0.16 8.83 -31.19
C GLN A 360 0.71 8.45 -29.98
N ARG A 361 0.31 8.84 -28.75
CA ARG A 361 1.03 8.46 -27.51
C ARG A 361 1.01 6.95 -27.31
N MET A 362 -0.13 6.31 -27.55
CA MET A 362 -0.26 4.85 -27.43
C MET A 362 0.54 4.11 -28.51
N ALA A 363 0.62 4.63 -29.73
CA ALA A 363 1.49 4.10 -30.77
C ALA A 363 2.99 4.20 -30.41
N ALA A 364 3.37 5.26 -29.66
CA ALA A 364 4.73 5.45 -29.16
C ALA A 364 5.02 4.71 -27.84
N LEU A 365 4.06 4.01 -27.24
CA LEU A 365 4.23 3.33 -25.95
C LEU A 365 5.43 2.39 -25.88
N PRO A 366 5.80 1.62 -26.91
CA PRO A 366 7.01 0.79 -26.90
C PRO A 366 8.31 1.58 -26.71
N HIS A 367 8.32 2.87 -27.00
CA HIS A 367 9.46 3.78 -26.84
C HIS A 367 9.32 4.73 -25.65
N THR A 368 8.29 4.54 -24.83
CA THR A 368 7.95 5.42 -23.71
C THR A 368 8.44 4.86 -22.40
N HIS A 369 9.20 5.66 -21.68
CA HIS A 369 9.62 5.47 -20.29
C HIS A 369 8.69 6.24 -19.36
N ALA A 370 8.50 5.73 -18.13
CA ALA A 370 7.85 6.45 -17.04
C ALA A 370 8.70 6.40 -15.77
N MET A 371 8.75 7.53 -15.09
CA MET A 371 9.39 7.68 -13.77
C MET A 371 8.40 8.32 -12.79
N ILE A 372 8.49 7.92 -11.54
CA ILE A 372 7.69 8.48 -10.43
C ILE A 372 8.60 9.04 -9.35
N ALA A 373 8.12 10.08 -8.71
CA ALA A 373 8.67 10.59 -7.46
C ALA A 373 7.68 10.32 -6.33
N LEU A 374 8.16 9.72 -5.26
CA LEU A 374 7.43 9.40 -4.04
C LEU A 374 7.81 10.43 -2.98
N GLN A 375 6.96 11.43 -2.76
CA GLN A 375 7.25 12.53 -1.85
C GLN A 375 7.10 12.08 -0.38
N ARG A 376 8.06 12.41 0.44
CA ARG A 376 8.01 12.22 1.89
C ARG A 376 7.08 13.26 2.52
N ASP A 377 5.99 12.85 3.15
CA ASP A 377 4.99 13.70 3.80
C ASP A 377 4.88 13.42 5.31
N GLY A 378 4.42 14.40 6.07
CA GLY A 378 4.22 14.33 7.53
C GLY A 378 5.41 14.72 8.40
N PHE A 379 6.54 15.13 7.84
CA PHE A 379 7.77 15.48 8.60
C PHE A 379 7.96 16.98 8.87
N HIS A 380 7.28 17.82 8.14
CA HIS A 380 7.34 19.27 8.27
C HIS A 380 5.97 19.82 8.69
N PRO A 381 5.89 20.89 9.51
CA PRO A 381 4.61 21.47 9.91
C PRO A 381 3.71 21.85 8.72
N ASP A 382 4.29 22.32 7.62
CA ASP A 382 3.58 22.69 6.39
C ASP A 382 3.36 21.51 5.44
N SER A 383 3.71 20.28 5.84
CA SER A 383 3.46 19.09 5.02
C SER A 383 1.97 18.92 4.79
N ALA A 384 1.62 18.42 3.60
CA ALA A 384 0.26 17.97 3.35
C ALA A 384 -0.08 16.78 4.25
N GLU A 385 -1.32 16.74 4.73
CA GLU A 385 -1.87 15.61 5.48
C GLU A 385 -3.36 15.46 5.16
N GLY A 386 -3.90 14.27 5.41
CA GLY A 386 -5.28 13.94 5.16
C GLY A 386 -6.06 13.59 6.40
N SER A 387 -7.37 13.59 6.24
CA SER A 387 -8.35 13.13 7.22
C SER A 387 -9.29 12.13 6.58
N VAL A 388 -9.41 10.94 7.17
CA VAL A 388 -10.43 9.98 6.76
C VAL A 388 -11.78 10.40 7.33
N GLU A 389 -12.78 10.47 6.47
CA GLU A 389 -14.16 10.81 6.79
C GLU A 389 -15.09 9.72 6.27
N LEU A 390 -16.36 9.75 6.69
CA LEU A 390 -17.40 8.89 6.13
C LEU A 390 -18.26 9.68 5.14
N ARG A 391 -18.59 9.05 4.01
CA ARG A 391 -19.65 9.51 3.12
C ARG A 391 -21.02 9.20 3.73
N ASP A 392 -22.09 9.70 3.13
CA ASP A 392 -23.47 9.49 3.59
C ASP A 392 -23.88 8.01 3.63
N ASP A 393 -23.26 7.17 2.78
CA ASP A 393 -23.47 5.73 2.76
C ASP A 393 -22.61 4.95 3.77
N GLY A 394 -21.85 5.67 4.61
CA GLY A 394 -20.92 5.12 5.59
C GLY A 394 -19.60 4.60 5.01
N SER A 395 -19.36 4.71 3.70
CA SER A 395 -18.07 4.35 3.11
C SER A 395 -16.98 5.38 3.45
N PRO A 396 -15.73 4.95 3.71
CA PRO A 396 -14.65 5.88 4.05
C PRO A 396 -14.10 6.58 2.81
N VAL A 397 -13.74 7.85 2.99
CA VAL A 397 -13.06 8.67 1.99
C VAL A 397 -11.94 9.46 2.64
N LEU A 398 -10.88 9.73 1.90
CA LEU A 398 -9.76 10.56 2.35
C LEU A 398 -9.91 11.99 1.83
N ASP A 399 -10.12 12.96 2.72
CA ASP A 399 -9.93 14.38 2.42
C ASP A 399 -8.43 14.70 2.58
N TYR A 400 -7.76 15.03 1.48
CA TYR A 400 -6.32 15.29 1.47
C TYR A 400 -6.02 16.64 0.82
N ARG A 401 -5.55 17.60 1.64
CA ARG A 401 -5.31 18.97 1.19
C ARG A 401 -3.85 19.20 0.86
N MET A 402 -3.61 19.61 -0.37
CA MET A 402 -2.30 20.00 -0.85
C MET A 402 -1.87 21.36 -0.29
N THR A 403 -0.64 21.45 0.16
CA THR A 403 -0.03 22.69 0.66
C THR A 403 0.98 23.24 -0.34
N ALA A 404 1.36 24.53 -0.18
CA ALA A 404 2.43 25.13 -0.99
C ALA A 404 3.76 24.35 -0.86
N TYR A 405 4.05 23.83 0.32
CA TYR A 405 5.22 22.99 0.58
C TYR A 405 5.19 21.69 -0.25
N ALA A 406 4.04 21.02 -0.31
CA ALA A 406 3.90 19.81 -1.12
C ALA A 406 4.02 20.12 -2.62
N TRP A 407 3.41 21.21 -3.10
CA TRP A 407 3.52 21.64 -4.50
C TRP A 407 4.95 22.00 -4.90
N ASP A 408 5.72 22.65 -4.02
CA ASP A 408 7.14 22.89 -4.25
C ASP A 408 7.92 21.58 -4.43
N GLY A 409 7.66 20.57 -3.56
CA GLY A 409 8.23 19.24 -3.70
C GLY A 409 7.92 18.57 -5.05
N ILE A 410 6.66 18.68 -5.52
CA ILE A 410 6.24 18.18 -6.84
C ILE A 410 7.01 18.87 -7.96
N ARG A 411 7.16 20.19 -7.90
CA ARG A 411 7.92 20.97 -8.92
C ARG A 411 9.38 20.53 -8.97
N ARG A 412 10.03 20.42 -7.81
CA ARG A 412 11.43 19.96 -7.73
C ARG A 412 11.58 18.52 -8.24
N ALA A 413 10.62 17.64 -7.94
CA ALA A 413 10.62 16.28 -8.45
C ALA A 413 10.48 16.23 -9.98
N PHE A 414 9.62 17.05 -10.59
CA PHE A 414 9.53 17.16 -12.04
C PHE A 414 10.87 17.59 -12.67
N LEU A 415 11.53 18.60 -12.08
CA LEU A 415 12.84 19.07 -12.57
C LEU A 415 13.89 17.95 -12.52
N SER A 416 14.01 17.24 -11.40
CA SER A 416 14.96 16.13 -11.25
C SER A 416 14.66 14.96 -12.19
N MET A 417 13.38 14.58 -12.33
CA MET A 417 13.00 13.50 -13.26
C MET A 417 13.33 13.86 -14.71
N ALA A 418 13.02 15.08 -15.14
CA ALA A 418 13.33 15.56 -16.49
C ALA A 418 14.85 15.58 -16.75
N GLU A 419 15.65 16.06 -15.79
CA GLU A 419 17.11 16.09 -15.87
C GLU A 419 17.70 14.69 -16.02
N ILE A 420 17.26 13.74 -15.19
CA ILE A 420 17.71 12.34 -15.24
C ILE A 420 17.32 11.69 -16.58
N GLN A 421 16.11 11.93 -17.07
CA GLN A 421 15.63 11.37 -18.34
C GLN A 421 16.43 11.89 -19.54
N PHE A 422 16.72 13.20 -19.61
CA PHE A 422 17.58 13.76 -20.65
C PHE A 422 19.04 13.28 -20.50
N ALA A 423 19.57 13.22 -19.32
CA ALA A 423 20.89 12.64 -19.07
C ALA A 423 20.95 11.16 -19.53
N ALA A 424 19.86 10.41 -19.38
CA ALA A 424 19.76 9.04 -19.87
C ALA A 424 19.64 8.93 -21.42
N GLY A 425 19.46 10.03 -22.13
CA GLY A 425 19.35 10.06 -23.59
C GLY A 425 17.92 10.17 -24.11
N ALA A 426 16.98 10.69 -23.33
CA ALA A 426 15.61 10.92 -23.78
C ALA A 426 15.58 11.93 -24.93
N ARG A 427 14.80 11.62 -25.97
CA ARG A 427 14.53 12.50 -27.11
C ARG A 427 13.55 13.62 -26.74
N ALA A 428 12.60 13.32 -25.88
CA ALA A 428 11.63 14.27 -25.38
C ALA A 428 11.10 13.83 -24.00
N VAL A 429 10.70 14.80 -23.18
CA VAL A 429 10.19 14.60 -21.83
C VAL A 429 8.83 15.27 -21.66
N LEU A 430 7.93 14.63 -20.91
CA LEU A 430 6.59 15.09 -20.60
C LEU A 430 6.33 15.01 -19.09
N PRO A 431 6.37 16.09 -18.31
CA PRO A 431 5.76 16.15 -17.00
C PRO A 431 4.25 15.90 -17.13
N LEU A 432 3.67 14.97 -16.35
CA LEU A 432 2.24 14.67 -16.50
C LEU A 432 1.37 15.76 -15.86
N HIS A 433 1.10 16.77 -16.66
CA HIS A 433 0.30 17.95 -16.33
C HIS A 433 -0.57 18.34 -17.53
N ALA A 434 -1.76 18.89 -17.28
CA ALA A 434 -2.75 19.20 -18.31
C ALA A 434 -2.22 20.16 -19.39
N ASP A 435 -1.38 21.13 -19.02
CA ASP A 435 -0.83 22.11 -19.95
C ASP A 435 0.54 21.71 -20.51
N ALA A 436 1.08 20.57 -20.10
CA ALA A 436 2.38 20.13 -20.60
C ALA A 436 2.26 19.42 -21.96
N ARG A 437 3.32 19.57 -22.76
CA ARG A 437 3.55 18.83 -24.00
C ARG A 437 4.97 18.28 -23.97
N TYR A 438 5.26 17.32 -24.82
CA TYR A 438 6.61 16.81 -24.98
C TYR A 438 7.58 17.93 -25.40
N VAL A 439 8.63 18.11 -24.62
CA VAL A 439 9.72 19.06 -24.89
C VAL A 439 11.01 18.32 -25.16
N LYS A 440 11.85 18.83 -26.08
CA LYS A 440 12.99 18.13 -26.65
C LYS A 440 14.35 18.50 -26.06
N THR A 441 14.39 19.44 -25.11
CA THR A 441 15.64 19.86 -24.47
C THR A 441 15.47 20.04 -22.96
N ALA A 442 16.53 19.82 -22.19
CA ALA A 442 16.52 20.02 -20.75
C ALA A 442 16.19 21.49 -20.38
N ARG A 443 16.66 22.46 -21.15
CA ARG A 443 16.34 23.88 -20.98
C ARG A 443 14.84 24.13 -21.14
N ALA A 444 14.25 23.65 -22.23
CA ALA A 444 12.81 23.82 -22.49
C ALA A 444 11.95 23.09 -21.41
N ALA A 445 12.41 21.95 -20.91
CA ALA A 445 11.74 21.25 -19.82
C ALA A 445 11.76 22.08 -18.52
N ARG A 446 12.89 22.64 -18.16
CA ARG A 446 13.02 23.53 -17.00
C ARG A 446 12.09 24.75 -17.13
N GLU A 447 12.16 25.47 -18.25
CA GLU A 447 11.33 26.66 -18.52
C GLU A 447 9.84 26.33 -18.51
N LEU A 448 9.44 25.14 -19.01
CA LEU A 448 8.07 24.65 -18.94
C LEU A 448 7.65 24.38 -17.48
N ILE A 449 8.40 23.54 -16.75
CA ILE A 449 8.07 23.11 -15.39
C ILE A 449 7.98 24.30 -14.42
N GLU A 450 8.88 25.28 -14.56
CA GLU A 450 8.88 26.49 -13.71
C GLU A 450 7.60 27.33 -13.91
N ARG A 451 6.99 27.30 -15.11
CA ARG A 451 5.77 28.04 -15.45
C ARG A 451 4.47 27.27 -15.25
N LEU A 452 4.53 25.93 -15.01
CA LEU A 452 3.31 25.14 -14.80
C LEU A 452 2.55 25.64 -13.56
N ASP A 453 1.26 25.85 -13.70
CA ASP A 453 0.33 26.11 -12.61
C ASP A 453 -0.05 24.79 -11.93
N LEU A 454 0.77 24.37 -10.95
CA LEU A 454 0.58 23.12 -10.23
C LEU A 454 -0.66 23.22 -9.34
N ALA A 455 -1.69 22.50 -9.70
CA ALA A 455 -2.98 22.49 -9.01
C ALA A 455 -3.65 21.12 -9.09
N PRO A 456 -4.63 20.82 -8.20
CA PRO A 456 -5.52 19.67 -8.34
C PRO A 456 -6.13 19.60 -9.75
N TYR A 457 -6.32 18.38 -10.26
CA TYR A 457 -6.83 18.07 -11.62
C TYR A 457 -5.93 18.49 -12.79
N ARG A 458 -5.04 19.45 -12.61
CA ARG A 458 -4.06 19.84 -13.64
C ARG A 458 -2.82 18.98 -13.60
N THR A 459 -2.33 18.66 -12.39
CA THR A 459 -1.19 17.77 -12.15
C THR A 459 -1.70 16.35 -11.90
N ARG A 460 -1.17 15.36 -12.61
CA ARG A 460 -1.49 13.95 -12.35
C ARG A 460 -0.82 13.50 -11.05
N LEU A 461 -1.64 13.18 -10.06
CA LEU A 461 -1.21 12.74 -8.75
C LEU A 461 -1.76 11.37 -8.42
N GLY A 462 -0.98 10.59 -7.68
CA GLY A 462 -1.41 9.29 -7.21
C GLY A 462 -0.74 8.89 -5.91
N SER A 463 -1.18 7.77 -5.35
CA SER A 463 -0.55 7.08 -4.23
C SER A 463 -0.87 5.60 -4.27
N ALA A 464 0.07 4.78 -3.81
CA ALA A 464 -0.14 3.38 -3.45
C ALA A 464 0.26 3.09 -1.98
N HIS A 465 0.58 4.13 -1.21
CA HIS A 465 1.18 4.04 0.12
C HIS A 465 0.38 4.83 1.15
N VAL A 466 -0.86 4.39 1.43
CA VAL A 466 -1.68 5.07 2.45
C VAL A 466 -1.23 4.66 3.84
N MET A 467 -0.88 5.64 4.66
CA MET A 467 -0.35 5.48 6.02
C MET A 467 -1.02 6.48 6.97
N GLY A 468 -1.01 6.19 8.28
CA GLY A 468 -1.68 7.06 9.25
C GLY A 468 -3.20 6.89 9.31
N GLY A 469 -3.86 7.77 10.03
CA GLY A 469 -5.29 7.69 10.33
C GLY A 469 -5.62 7.02 11.68
N CYS A 470 -4.67 6.26 12.24
CA CYS A 470 -4.74 5.68 13.60
C CYS A 470 -3.36 5.76 14.25
N ALA A 471 -2.72 6.93 14.20
CA ALA A 471 -1.34 7.11 14.59
C ALA A 471 -1.05 6.54 15.99
N MET A 472 0.12 5.88 16.13
CA MET A 472 0.63 5.38 17.40
C MET A 472 1.45 6.45 18.14
N GLY A 473 1.42 6.39 19.47
CA GLY A 473 2.17 7.25 20.38
C GLY A 473 1.68 7.08 21.81
N GLU A 474 2.49 7.43 22.80
CA GLU A 474 2.14 7.21 24.20
C GLU A 474 1.13 8.24 24.74
N ASP A 475 0.99 9.41 24.13
CA ASP A 475 0.03 10.42 24.55
C ASP A 475 -1.33 10.24 23.85
N PRO A 476 -2.40 9.81 24.55
CA PRO A 476 -3.73 9.60 23.96
C PRO A 476 -4.36 10.87 23.39
N ARG A 477 -3.86 12.07 23.76
CA ARG A 477 -4.31 13.34 23.19
C ARG A 477 -3.80 13.53 21.75
N GLN A 478 -2.79 12.79 21.33
CA GLN A 478 -2.14 12.92 20.02
C GLN A 478 -2.24 11.64 19.17
N ALA A 479 -2.52 10.51 19.79
CA ALA A 479 -2.51 9.19 19.16
C ALA A 479 -3.80 8.40 19.43
N VAL A 480 -4.13 7.49 18.52
CA VAL A 480 -5.26 6.54 18.66
C VAL A 480 -4.83 5.29 19.42
N THR A 481 -3.57 4.90 19.27
CA THR A 481 -2.98 3.72 19.91
C THR A 481 -1.69 4.08 20.63
N ASP A 482 -1.31 3.24 21.58
CA ASP A 482 0.06 3.26 22.10
C ASP A 482 1.06 2.66 21.09
N SER A 483 2.35 2.67 21.42
CA SER A 483 3.42 2.12 20.56
C SER A 483 3.38 0.60 20.40
N LEU A 484 2.49 -0.09 21.13
CA LEU A 484 2.20 -1.51 20.99
C LEU A 484 0.94 -1.76 20.12
N GLY A 485 0.44 -0.74 19.42
CA GLY A 485 -0.75 -0.82 18.59
C GLY A 485 -2.06 -1.03 19.36
N ARG A 486 -2.07 -0.91 20.69
CA ARG A 486 -3.27 -1.08 21.53
C ARG A 486 -4.07 0.21 21.52
N HIS A 487 -5.37 0.11 21.27
CA HIS A 487 -6.27 1.26 21.30
C HIS A 487 -6.31 1.87 22.72
N HIS A 488 -6.15 3.18 22.84
CA HIS A 488 -6.07 3.84 24.15
C HIS A 488 -7.34 3.71 25.00
N GLN A 489 -8.51 3.58 24.36
CA GLN A 489 -9.81 3.55 25.03
C GLN A 489 -10.43 2.14 25.13
N LEU A 490 -9.96 1.17 24.32
CA LEU A 490 -10.56 -0.17 24.26
C LEU A 490 -9.53 -1.24 24.56
N ARG A 491 -9.74 -1.99 25.66
CA ARG A 491 -8.74 -2.93 26.22
C ARG A 491 -8.44 -4.14 25.35
N ASN A 492 -9.43 -4.59 24.55
CA ASN A 492 -9.33 -5.77 23.69
C ASN A 492 -9.32 -5.44 22.21
N LEU A 493 -8.87 -4.23 21.84
CA LEU A 493 -8.71 -3.78 20.48
C LEU A 493 -7.25 -3.38 20.19
N SER A 494 -6.71 -3.86 19.08
CA SER A 494 -5.39 -3.47 18.58
C SER A 494 -5.48 -3.15 17.08
N ILE A 495 -4.53 -2.36 16.58
CA ILE A 495 -4.38 -2.03 15.17
C ILE A 495 -3.05 -2.56 14.68
N HIS A 496 -3.06 -3.33 13.58
CA HIS A 496 -1.88 -3.97 13.02
C HIS A 496 -1.80 -3.74 11.51
N ASP A 497 -1.62 -2.48 11.09
CA ASP A 497 -1.43 -2.09 9.70
C ASP A 497 -0.72 -0.72 9.58
N GLY A 498 -0.60 -0.20 8.37
CA GLY A 498 0.05 1.08 8.11
C GLY A 498 -0.69 2.30 8.65
N SER A 499 -1.90 2.16 9.15
CA SER A 499 -2.61 3.26 9.81
C SER A 499 -1.96 3.71 11.12
N LEU A 500 -1.12 2.85 11.72
CA LEU A 500 -0.34 3.17 12.91
C LEU A 500 0.74 4.24 12.69
N PHE A 501 1.21 4.44 11.47
CA PHE A 501 2.37 5.29 11.22
C PHE A 501 2.04 6.78 11.43
N PRO A 502 2.80 7.49 12.31
CA PRO A 502 2.53 8.90 12.60
C PRO A 502 2.86 9.86 11.45
N THR A 503 3.66 9.41 10.48
CA THR A 503 4.00 10.10 9.23
C THR A 503 4.08 9.07 8.10
N SER A 504 4.33 9.50 6.87
CA SER A 504 4.81 8.54 5.87
C SER A 504 6.15 7.92 6.33
N VAL A 505 6.44 6.71 5.84
CA VAL A 505 7.68 6.00 6.23
C VAL A 505 8.93 6.63 5.57
N GLY A 506 8.76 7.34 4.47
CA GLY A 506 9.89 7.77 3.63
C GLY A 506 10.50 6.62 2.80
N ALA A 507 9.84 5.47 2.70
CA ALA A 507 10.17 4.33 1.86
C ALA A 507 8.90 3.55 1.55
N ASN A 508 8.93 2.58 0.61
CA ASN A 508 7.78 1.72 0.34
C ASN A 508 7.41 0.96 1.63
N PRO A 509 6.17 1.03 2.14
CA PRO A 509 5.88 0.74 3.54
C PRO A 509 5.71 -0.74 3.88
N GLN A 510 5.59 -1.65 2.88
CA GLN A 510 5.18 -3.04 3.15
C GLN A 510 6.09 -3.76 4.15
N LEU A 511 7.42 -3.65 4.01
CA LEU A 511 8.35 -4.36 4.91
C LEU A 511 8.32 -3.76 6.33
N SER A 512 8.11 -2.44 6.44
CA SER A 512 7.88 -1.77 7.73
C SER A 512 6.61 -2.28 8.42
N ILE A 513 5.51 -2.48 7.66
CA ILE A 513 4.25 -3.05 8.18
C ILE A 513 4.48 -4.50 8.63
N TYR A 514 5.15 -5.33 7.82
CA TYR A 514 5.43 -6.71 8.20
C TYR A 514 6.23 -6.81 9.50
N ALA A 515 7.34 -6.07 9.60
CA ALA A 515 8.22 -6.12 10.75
C ALA A 515 7.53 -5.59 12.02
N LEU A 516 6.83 -4.46 11.93
CA LEU A 516 6.07 -3.90 13.05
C LEU A 516 4.99 -4.88 13.51
N CYS A 517 4.15 -5.37 12.60
CA CYS A 517 3.05 -6.27 12.95
C CYS A 517 3.54 -7.63 13.47
N ALA A 518 4.70 -8.12 13.00
CA ALA A 518 5.31 -9.31 13.57
C ALA A 518 5.72 -9.09 15.05
N LYS A 519 6.30 -7.94 15.37
CA LYS A 519 6.60 -7.54 16.75
C LYS A 519 5.32 -7.45 17.58
N LEU A 520 4.33 -6.69 17.12
CA LEU A 520 3.09 -6.45 17.85
C LEU A 520 2.30 -7.75 18.09
N ALA A 521 2.19 -8.61 17.09
CA ALA A 521 1.49 -9.89 17.21
C ALA A 521 2.18 -10.84 18.20
N THR A 522 3.51 -10.89 18.20
CA THR A 522 4.26 -11.71 19.17
C THR A 522 4.02 -11.21 20.59
N GLN A 523 4.15 -9.91 20.83
CA GLN A 523 3.92 -9.30 22.15
C GLN A 523 2.47 -9.43 22.61
N LEU A 524 1.50 -9.35 21.70
CA LEU A 524 0.09 -9.59 22.00
C LEU A 524 -0.13 -11.04 22.44
N GLY A 525 0.42 -12.02 21.70
CA GLY A 525 0.33 -13.43 22.04
C GLY A 525 0.89 -13.71 23.44
N ASP A 526 2.08 -13.20 23.74
CA ASP A 526 2.70 -13.34 25.07
C ASP A 526 1.83 -12.76 26.19
N ARG A 527 1.17 -11.63 25.95
CA ARG A 527 0.26 -11.01 26.91
C ARG A 527 -1.01 -11.84 27.13
N LEU A 528 -1.63 -12.31 26.05
CA LEU A 528 -2.90 -13.05 26.12
C LEU A 528 -2.73 -14.45 26.74
N HIS A 529 -1.54 -15.05 26.70
CA HIS A 529 -1.24 -16.28 27.43
C HIS A 529 -1.11 -16.07 28.93
N LYS A 530 -0.80 -14.85 29.38
CA LYS A 530 -0.64 -14.51 30.81
C LYS A 530 -1.94 -14.03 31.46
N SER A 531 -2.95 -13.69 30.65
CA SER A 531 -4.26 -13.20 31.11
C SER A 531 -5.31 -14.31 31.11
#